data_7faf89c6f3e7ac34b0b10f0982c65374
#
_entry.id   7faf89c6f3e7ac34b0b10f0982c65374
#
_cell.length_a   1.000
_cell.length_b   1.000
_cell.length_c   1.000
_cell.angle_alpha   90.00
_cell.angle_beta   90.00
_cell.angle_gamma   90.00
#
_symmetry.space_group_name_H-M   'P 1'
#
loop_
_entity.id
_entity.type
_entity.pdbx_description
1 polymer ?
#
loop_
_entity_poly.entity_id
_entity_poly.type
_entity_poly.pdbx_seq_one_letter_code
_entity_poly.pdbx_strand_id
1 'polypeptide(L)'
;MTLTDQQKNRIIRRIYLSLSVLLLVLAGLRHAAKADEPAKVIDITAKRFEFIPAEITLKKGEAVTLRLTSQDVTHGFFVRPLKIDSDIEAGKSTEVRVTPETTGKFVTICDHFCGVNHGAMHMTINVVE
;
A
#
# COMPACT_ATOMS: atom_id res chain seq x y z
N MET A 1 -47.60 16.60 39.87
CA MET A 1 -47.62 15.15 39.58
C MET A 1 -46.17 14.68 39.58
N THR A 2 -45.74 13.99 40.63
CA THR A 2 -44.34 13.53 40.80
C THR A 2 -44.16 12.15 40.13
N LEU A 3 -43.19 12.01 39.30
CA LEU A 3 -42.83 10.74 38.67
C LEU A 3 -42.44 9.70 39.73
N THR A 4 -42.96 8.49 39.63
CA THR A 4 -42.57 7.38 40.51
C THR A 4 -41.10 6.97 40.23
N ASP A 5 -40.42 6.41 41.23
CA ASP A 5 -39.01 5.99 41.10
C ASP A 5 -38.82 4.97 39.97
N GLN A 6 -39.80 4.13 39.71
CA GLN A 6 -39.81 3.21 38.56
C GLN A 6 -39.83 3.95 37.22
N GLN A 7 -40.59 5.05 37.12
CA GLN A 7 -40.66 5.84 35.89
C GLN A 7 -39.32 6.58 35.64
N LYS A 8 -38.72 7.14 36.68
CA LYS A 8 -37.40 7.77 36.61
C LYS A 8 -36.33 6.79 36.13
N ASN A 9 -36.27 5.59 36.71
CA ASN A 9 -35.29 4.56 36.31
C ASN A 9 -35.48 4.08 34.86
N ARG A 10 -36.72 3.98 34.36
CA ARG A 10 -36.99 3.65 32.95
C ARG A 10 -36.50 4.74 32.00
N ILE A 11 -36.71 6.01 32.36
CA ILE A 11 -36.25 7.16 31.56
C ILE A 11 -34.73 7.19 31.52
N ILE A 12 -34.07 7.09 32.66
CA ILE A 12 -32.63 7.07 32.78
C ILE A 12 -32.02 5.93 31.95
N ARG A 13 -32.54 4.72 32.07
CA ARG A 13 -32.07 3.56 31.31
C ARG A 13 -32.22 3.75 29.78
N ARG A 14 -33.30 4.38 29.32
CA ARG A 14 -33.52 4.70 27.90
C ARG A 14 -32.51 5.72 27.40
N ILE A 15 -32.20 6.76 28.21
CA ILE A 15 -31.20 7.77 27.87
C ILE A 15 -29.82 7.14 27.75
N TYR A 16 -29.39 6.29 28.70
CA TYR A 16 -28.12 5.60 28.62
C TYR A 16 -28.01 4.66 27.40
N LEU A 17 -29.06 3.93 27.09
CA LEU A 17 -29.09 3.08 25.89
C LEU A 17 -28.97 3.88 24.59
N SER A 18 -29.68 5.01 24.48
CA SER A 18 -29.59 5.88 23.29
C SER A 18 -28.23 6.55 23.14
N LEU A 19 -27.62 6.99 24.25
CA LEU A 19 -26.27 7.56 24.27
C LEU A 19 -25.19 6.52 23.86
N SER A 20 -25.32 5.27 24.35
CA SER A 20 -24.36 4.22 23.99
C SER A 20 -24.45 3.82 22.52
N VAL A 21 -25.67 3.75 21.96
CA VAL A 21 -25.87 3.49 20.52
C VAL A 21 -25.31 4.64 19.69
N LEU A 22 -25.52 5.90 20.08
CA LEU A 22 -24.98 7.06 19.39
C LEU A 22 -23.45 7.07 19.39
N LEU A 23 -22.82 6.73 20.53
CA LEU A 23 -21.37 6.63 20.64
C LEU A 23 -20.79 5.51 19.75
N LEU A 24 -21.48 4.37 19.65
CA LEU A 24 -21.07 3.27 18.77
C LEU A 24 -21.16 3.64 17.29
N VAL A 25 -22.23 4.37 16.90
CA VAL A 25 -22.40 4.86 15.52
C VAL A 25 -21.34 5.89 15.18
N LEU A 26 -21.03 6.83 16.07
CA LEU A 26 -19.97 7.83 15.86
C LEU A 26 -18.57 7.20 15.81
N ALA A 27 -18.30 6.15 16.58
CA ALA A 27 -17.05 5.40 16.52
C ALA A 27 -16.93 4.62 15.20
N GLY A 28 -18.01 4.06 14.69
CA GLY A 28 -18.05 3.35 13.40
C GLY A 28 -17.79 4.26 12.20
N LEU A 29 -18.29 5.50 12.23
CA LEU A 29 -18.09 6.48 11.15
C LEU A 29 -16.61 6.93 11.00
N ARG A 30 -15.82 6.86 12.06
CA ARG A 30 -14.39 7.22 12.00
C ARG A 30 -13.52 6.19 11.29
N HIS A 31 -13.98 4.94 11.16
CA HIS A 31 -13.22 3.87 10.48
C HIS A 31 -13.48 3.81 8.97
N ALA A 32 -14.54 4.42 8.48
CA ALA A 32 -14.90 4.39 7.06
C ALA A 32 -14.18 5.43 6.18
N ALA A 33 -13.49 6.42 6.79
CA ALA A 33 -12.93 7.57 6.06
C ALA A 33 -11.48 7.38 5.56
N LYS A 34 -10.87 6.18 5.67
CA LYS A 34 -9.46 5.95 5.27
C LYS A 34 -9.30 5.18 3.95
N ALA A 35 -10.34 5.05 3.16
CA ALA A 35 -10.36 4.10 2.04
C ALA A 35 -10.22 4.71 0.64
N ASP A 36 -9.97 6.01 0.45
CA ASP A 36 -10.09 6.59 -0.90
C ASP A 36 -9.12 7.74 -1.22
N GLU A 37 -7.87 7.65 -0.78
CA GLU A 37 -6.83 8.40 -1.48
C GLU A 37 -6.34 7.56 -2.66
N PRO A 38 -6.32 8.12 -3.90
CA PRO A 38 -5.79 7.39 -5.04
C PRO A 38 -4.35 7.01 -4.74
N ALA A 39 -4.07 5.71 -4.70
CA ALA A 39 -2.73 5.21 -4.42
C ALA A 39 -1.75 5.86 -5.40
N LYS A 40 -0.72 6.52 -4.89
CA LYS A 40 0.35 7.11 -5.69
C LYS A 40 0.88 6.07 -6.67
N VAL A 41 0.90 6.40 -7.95
CA VAL A 41 1.47 5.54 -8.99
C VAL A 41 2.88 6.01 -9.30
N ILE A 42 3.83 5.07 -9.35
CA ILE A 42 5.21 5.31 -9.76
C ILE A 42 5.48 4.43 -10.97
N ASP A 43 5.83 5.06 -12.09
CA ASP A 43 6.19 4.36 -13.32
C ASP A 43 7.66 3.93 -13.26
N ILE A 44 7.91 2.65 -13.57
CA ILE A 44 9.24 2.05 -13.66
C ILE A 44 9.34 1.34 -15.00
N THR A 45 10.35 1.71 -15.78
CA THR A 45 10.63 1.10 -17.07
C THR A 45 11.87 0.23 -16.98
N ALA A 46 11.77 -1.01 -17.45
CA ALA A 46 12.89 -1.92 -17.60
C ALA A 46 13.39 -1.94 -19.06
N LYS A 47 14.69 -1.94 -19.24
CA LYS A 47 15.37 -2.25 -20.51
C LYS A 47 16.75 -2.83 -20.21
N ARG A 48 17.39 -3.47 -21.15
CA ARG A 48 18.72 -4.07 -20.98
C ARG A 48 19.78 -2.97 -20.75
N PHE A 49 20.42 -2.86 -19.64
CA PHE A 49 20.37 -3.64 -18.39
C PHE A 49 20.16 -2.67 -17.23
N GLU A 50 19.07 -1.96 -17.24
CA GLU A 50 18.76 -0.93 -16.26
C GLU A 50 17.27 -0.82 -15.97
N PHE A 51 16.93 -0.34 -14.79
CA PHE A 51 15.58 0.17 -14.45
C PHE A 51 15.61 1.71 -14.48
N ILE A 52 14.53 2.31 -14.95
CA ILE A 52 14.36 3.76 -15.03
C ILE A 52 13.08 4.16 -14.27
N PRO A 53 13.18 4.97 -13.22
CA PRO A 53 14.41 5.54 -12.65
C PRO A 53 15.28 4.49 -11.94
N ALA A 54 16.57 4.76 -11.79
CA ALA A 54 17.50 3.88 -11.09
C ALA A 54 17.30 3.87 -9.56
N GLU A 55 16.54 4.84 -9.04
CA GLU A 55 16.23 4.99 -7.61
C GLU A 55 14.86 5.63 -7.41
N ILE A 56 14.11 5.14 -6.41
CA ILE A 56 12.85 5.72 -5.96
C ILE A 56 12.84 5.84 -4.44
N THR A 57 11.99 6.75 -3.92
CA THR A 57 11.74 6.90 -2.49
C THR A 57 10.29 6.64 -2.18
N LEU A 58 10.03 5.76 -1.23
CA LEU A 58 8.72 5.41 -0.68
C LEU A 58 8.64 5.83 0.78
N LYS A 59 7.43 6.01 1.29
CA LYS A 59 7.18 6.23 2.71
C LYS A 59 6.66 4.96 3.37
N LYS A 60 7.16 4.67 4.56
CA LYS A 60 6.67 3.59 5.40
C LYS A 60 5.18 3.77 5.70
N GLY A 61 4.41 2.71 5.54
CA GLY A 61 2.96 2.69 5.77
C GLY A 61 2.11 3.36 4.68
N GLU A 62 2.71 3.95 3.63
CA GLU A 62 1.99 4.52 2.50
C GLU A 62 1.81 3.48 1.39
N ALA A 63 0.56 3.27 0.96
CA ALA A 63 0.26 2.37 -0.15
C ALA A 63 0.63 3.05 -1.48
N VAL A 64 1.43 2.36 -2.29
CA VAL A 64 1.90 2.83 -3.59
C VAL A 64 1.66 1.75 -4.64
N THR A 65 1.33 2.14 -5.87
CA THR A 65 1.29 1.25 -7.02
C THR A 65 2.53 1.50 -7.88
N LEU A 66 3.36 0.47 -8.04
CA LEU A 66 4.46 0.49 -9.00
C LEU A 66 3.90 -0.02 -10.34
N ARG A 67 3.97 0.81 -11.38
CA ARG A 67 3.59 0.41 -12.73
C ARG A 67 4.85 0.08 -13.51
N LEU A 68 5.01 -1.21 -13.79
CA LEU A 68 6.20 -1.78 -14.41
C LEU A 68 5.96 -2.01 -15.90
N THR A 69 6.88 -1.53 -16.75
CA THR A 69 6.83 -1.73 -18.20
C THR A 69 8.20 -2.12 -18.72
N SER A 70 8.24 -2.87 -19.82
CA SER A 70 9.49 -3.22 -20.51
C SER A 70 9.53 -2.62 -21.91
N GLN A 71 10.70 -2.09 -22.30
CA GLN A 71 10.95 -1.54 -23.64
C GLN A 71 11.54 -2.55 -24.62
N ASP A 72 11.95 -3.72 -24.15
CA ASP A 72 12.67 -4.68 -25.04
C ASP A 72 12.24 -6.13 -24.80
N VAL A 73 12.65 -6.77 -23.73
CA VAL A 73 12.37 -8.19 -23.42
C VAL A 73 11.70 -8.32 -22.06
N THR A 74 11.30 -9.52 -21.68
CA THR A 74 10.83 -9.78 -20.32
C THR A 74 11.97 -9.64 -19.32
N HIS A 75 11.72 -8.95 -18.21
CA HIS A 75 12.62 -8.77 -17.06
C HIS A 75 11.95 -9.27 -15.80
N GLY A 76 12.72 -9.60 -14.78
CA GLY A 76 12.23 -9.81 -13.43
C GLY A 76 12.30 -8.55 -12.59
N PHE A 77 11.43 -8.44 -11.60
CA PHE A 77 11.43 -7.36 -10.60
C PHE A 77 11.28 -7.98 -9.21
N PHE A 78 12.40 -8.29 -8.59
CA PHE A 78 12.46 -9.01 -7.34
C PHE A 78 13.00 -8.15 -6.20
N VAL A 79 12.19 -7.99 -5.11
CA VAL A 79 12.58 -7.27 -3.89
C VAL A 79 12.07 -8.03 -2.68
N ARG A 80 12.86 -8.98 -2.20
CA ARG A 80 12.46 -9.88 -1.12
C ARG A 80 11.92 -9.16 0.13
N PRO A 81 12.59 -8.11 0.66
CA PRO A 81 12.10 -7.44 1.88
C PRO A 81 10.75 -6.76 1.71
N LEU A 82 10.39 -6.37 0.49
CA LEU A 82 9.08 -5.78 0.16
C LEU A 82 8.08 -6.82 -0.34
N LYS A 83 8.45 -8.11 -0.35
CA LYS A 83 7.62 -9.24 -0.81
C LYS A 83 7.15 -9.07 -2.26
N ILE A 84 8.00 -8.48 -3.10
CA ILE A 84 7.74 -8.29 -4.52
C ILE A 84 8.50 -9.35 -5.31
N ASP A 85 7.77 -10.02 -6.20
CA ASP A 85 8.28 -11.00 -7.16
C ASP A 85 7.35 -10.94 -8.39
N SER A 86 7.81 -10.30 -9.46
CA SER A 86 6.97 -10.01 -10.62
C SER A 86 7.77 -10.01 -11.91
N ASP A 87 7.20 -10.62 -12.95
CA ASP A 87 7.70 -10.48 -14.32
C ASP A 87 7.21 -9.17 -14.95
N ILE A 88 8.08 -8.52 -15.70
CA ILE A 88 7.79 -7.36 -16.54
C ILE A 88 7.80 -7.81 -17.99
N GLU A 89 6.66 -8.26 -18.50
CA GLU A 89 6.55 -8.75 -19.86
C GLU A 89 6.64 -7.60 -20.89
N ALA A 90 7.38 -7.84 -21.98
CA ALA A 90 7.47 -6.88 -23.08
C ALA A 90 6.08 -6.61 -23.69
N GLY A 91 5.78 -5.32 -23.90
CA GLY A 91 4.50 -4.88 -24.49
C GLY A 91 3.31 -4.92 -23.53
N LYS A 92 3.52 -5.25 -22.27
CA LYS A 92 2.49 -5.22 -21.21
C LYS A 92 2.86 -4.25 -20.07
N SER A 93 1.87 -3.90 -19.28
CA SER A 93 2.05 -3.17 -18.02
C SER A 93 1.67 -4.08 -16.86
N THR A 94 2.56 -4.23 -15.90
CA THR A 94 2.33 -4.97 -14.66
C THR A 94 2.19 -3.98 -13.51
N GLU A 95 1.13 -4.06 -12.72
CA GLU A 95 0.93 -3.21 -11.55
C GLU A 95 1.18 -4.01 -10.27
N VAL A 96 2.09 -3.51 -9.44
CA VAL A 96 2.44 -4.09 -8.14
C VAL A 96 2.08 -3.09 -7.05
N ARG A 97 1.14 -3.44 -6.19
CA ARG A 97 0.80 -2.64 -5.02
C ARG A 97 1.69 -3.03 -3.85
N VAL A 98 2.33 -2.05 -3.23
CA VAL A 98 3.22 -2.23 -2.08
C VAL A 98 2.92 -1.21 -0.99
N THR A 99 2.95 -1.66 0.27
CA THR A 99 2.93 -0.80 1.45
C THR A 99 4.14 -1.19 2.30
N PRO A 100 5.24 -0.40 2.25
CA PRO A 100 6.45 -0.75 3.00
C PRO A 100 6.20 -0.72 4.52
N GLU A 101 6.62 -1.75 5.23
CA GLU A 101 6.44 -1.86 6.68
C GLU A 101 7.68 -1.43 7.47
N THR A 102 8.84 -1.35 6.81
CA THR A 102 10.12 -1.01 7.44
C THR A 102 10.87 0.01 6.59
N THR A 103 11.59 0.92 7.26
CA THR A 103 12.50 1.85 6.61
C THR A 103 13.81 1.16 6.23
N GLY A 104 14.48 1.69 5.22
CA GLY A 104 15.77 1.18 4.79
C GLY A 104 16.03 1.38 3.29
N LYS A 105 17.19 0.91 2.88
CA LYS A 105 17.61 0.88 1.48
C LYS A 105 17.51 -0.55 0.96
N PHE A 106 16.65 -0.77 -0.02
CA PHE A 106 16.42 -2.07 -0.63
C PHE A 106 16.90 -2.07 -2.07
N VAL A 107 17.48 -3.17 -2.52
CA VAL A 107 17.92 -3.34 -3.90
C VAL A 107 17.00 -4.29 -4.62
N THR A 108 16.48 -3.84 -5.75
CA THR A 108 15.76 -4.66 -6.72
C THR A 108 16.76 -5.36 -7.62
N ILE A 109 16.55 -6.61 -7.93
CA ILE A 109 17.32 -7.36 -8.91
C ILE A 109 16.41 -7.85 -10.05
N CYS A 110 16.97 -7.97 -11.25
CA CYS A 110 16.36 -8.68 -12.35
C CYS A 110 16.66 -10.17 -12.20
N ASP A 111 15.69 -10.94 -11.73
CA ASP A 111 15.83 -12.39 -11.52
C ASP A 111 15.31 -13.24 -12.70
N HIS A 112 14.80 -12.60 -13.74
CA HIS A 112 14.49 -13.21 -15.01
C HIS A 112 15.65 -13.01 -16.00
N PHE A 113 16.12 -14.08 -16.67
CA PHE A 113 17.22 -13.95 -17.62
C PHE A 113 16.84 -13.08 -18.82
N CYS A 114 17.36 -11.86 -18.85
CA CYS A 114 17.11 -10.88 -19.92
C CYS A 114 18.35 -10.64 -20.82
N GLY A 115 19.44 -11.36 -20.59
CA GLY A 115 20.69 -11.27 -21.36
C GLY A 115 21.95 -11.40 -20.51
N VAL A 116 23.14 -11.26 -21.12
CA VAL A 116 24.44 -11.55 -20.48
C VAL A 116 24.70 -10.75 -19.21
N ASN A 117 24.23 -9.51 -19.14
CA ASN A 117 24.47 -8.61 -18.00
C ASN A 117 23.24 -8.53 -17.04
N HIS A 118 22.29 -9.46 -17.11
CA HIS A 118 21.10 -9.40 -16.25
C HIS A 118 21.43 -9.34 -14.75
N GLY A 119 22.51 -10.00 -14.32
CA GLY A 119 22.96 -9.98 -12.92
C GLY A 119 23.47 -8.63 -12.42
N ALA A 120 23.79 -7.68 -13.32
CA ALA A 120 24.14 -6.31 -12.96
C ALA A 120 22.95 -5.34 -13.00
N MET A 121 21.77 -5.81 -13.45
CA MET A 121 20.56 -5.00 -13.56
C MET A 121 19.85 -4.87 -12.21
N HIS A 122 19.91 -3.68 -11.65
CA HIS A 122 19.34 -3.38 -10.35
C HIS A 122 18.84 -1.93 -10.25
N MET A 123 17.98 -1.65 -9.27
CA MET A 123 17.65 -0.29 -8.83
C MET A 123 17.57 -0.23 -7.31
N THR A 124 17.54 0.98 -6.77
CA THR A 124 17.42 1.23 -5.34
C THR A 124 16.01 1.70 -4.98
N ILE A 125 15.46 1.15 -3.91
CA ILE A 125 14.22 1.63 -3.28
C ILE A 125 14.56 2.09 -1.86
N ASN A 126 14.49 3.40 -1.61
CA ASN A 126 14.66 3.96 -0.28
C ASN A 126 13.29 4.07 0.39
N VAL A 127 13.13 3.48 1.57
CA VAL A 127 11.95 3.63 2.39
C VAL A 127 12.29 4.53 3.57
N VAL A 128 11.60 5.67 3.65
CA VAL A 128 11.75 6.67 4.72
C VAL A 128 10.51 6.70 5.63
N GLU A 129 10.60 7.36 6.79
CA GLU A 129 9.45 7.56 7.68
C GLU A 129 8.36 8.42 7.06
#